data_473b17fbca379292e8350b507f959505
#
_entry.id   473b17fbca379292e8350b507f959505
#
_cell.length_a   1.000
_cell.length_b   1.000
_cell.length_c   1.000
_cell.angle_alpha   90.00
_cell.angle_beta   90.00
_cell.angle_gamma   90.00
#
_symmetry.space_group_name_H-M   'P 1'
#
loop_
_entity.id
_entity.type
_entity.pdbx_description
1 polymer ?
#
loop_
_entity_poly.entity_id
_entity_poly.type
_entity_poly.pdbx_seq_one_letter_code
_entity_poly.pdbx_strand_id
1 'polypeptide(L)'
;MRFAHTVAAIVTVSAGLLGLQSEPPRVAPAAPARMPLTLLYDILPSRNAVDRVTAIGARTFYLVYQGCDPQCATTGIINPEAVVNAIEAETKGRAPLFGMLDFEDPFSDNLQKGPDSPEGARAIETMIRTIRAVKARFPDTKWTYYGVPWLPYWLDKNGWFTATADAKRAALERATATYAALVRELDWVSPTVYPKYDPVVFPEDQRNTIVHEGRAWRTAQVGLAALMANGKPVIPTLSPYWTPGGRARFCRVISRSEFLDDQVAPCVEAGATGIALWTAIDHFIGISTDCTGRPFTNEKDFGPAEWRAAFVADYLDQQVPADWCDPELKQLLLRRASDTIASALQNTREWEATLSKSPK
;
A
#
# COMPACT_ATOMS: atom_id res chain seq x y z
N MET A 1 -14.49 -54.06 -28.62
CA MET A 1 -13.45 -54.64 -29.45
C MET A 1 -12.83 -53.55 -30.30
N ARG A 2 -11.61 -53.16 -30.01
CA ARG A 2 -10.43 -52.98 -30.87
C ARG A 2 -9.34 -52.26 -30.07
N PHE A 3 -8.19 -52.85 -30.17
CA PHE A 3 -6.99 -52.72 -29.36
C PHE A 3 -6.20 -51.41 -29.58
N ALA A 4 -5.58 -50.96 -28.47
CA ALA A 4 -4.50 -50.00 -28.42
C ALA A 4 -3.20 -50.59 -28.98
N HIS A 5 -2.40 -49.80 -29.65
CA HIS A 5 -0.98 -50.10 -29.93
C HIS A 5 -0.11 -49.02 -29.32
N THR A 6 0.60 -49.41 -28.29
CA THR A 6 1.72 -48.69 -27.67
C THR A 6 2.97 -48.91 -28.51
N VAL A 7 3.59 -47.82 -28.96
CA VAL A 7 4.94 -47.87 -29.55
C VAL A 7 5.92 -47.32 -28.53
N ALA A 8 6.78 -48.20 -28.01
CA ALA A 8 7.92 -47.83 -27.18
C ALA A 8 9.11 -47.52 -28.10
N ALA A 9 9.61 -46.29 -28.01
CA ALA A 9 10.87 -45.89 -28.64
C ALA A 9 12.02 -46.07 -27.65
N ILE A 10 12.91 -47.03 -27.97
CA ILE A 10 14.18 -47.27 -27.28
C ILE A 10 15.20 -46.28 -27.84
N VAL A 11 15.68 -45.35 -27.03
CA VAL A 11 16.80 -44.46 -27.35
C VAL A 11 18.08 -45.07 -26.78
N THR A 12 18.93 -45.55 -27.64
CA THR A 12 20.28 -46.06 -27.30
C THR A 12 21.22 -44.86 -27.13
N VAL A 13 21.72 -44.66 -25.93
CA VAL A 13 22.75 -43.63 -25.65
C VAL A 13 24.12 -44.27 -25.82
N SER A 14 24.82 -43.88 -26.87
CA SER A 14 26.24 -44.24 -27.09
C SER A 14 27.11 -43.35 -26.21
N ALA A 15 27.83 -43.95 -25.27
CA ALA A 15 28.83 -43.29 -24.43
C ALA A 15 30.09 -42.97 -25.27
N GLY A 16 30.25 -41.71 -25.63
CA GLY A 16 31.51 -41.19 -26.15
C GLY A 16 32.33 -40.55 -25.02
N LEU A 17 33.39 -41.22 -24.59
CA LEU A 17 34.41 -40.64 -23.71
C LEU A 17 35.20 -39.60 -24.54
N LEU A 18 34.88 -38.30 -24.32
CA LEU A 18 35.72 -37.19 -24.74
C LEU A 18 36.19 -36.43 -23.51
N GLY A 19 37.50 -36.17 -23.46
CA GLY A 19 38.26 -35.65 -22.33
C GLY A 19 37.63 -34.40 -21.71
N LEU A 20 37.41 -34.46 -20.39
CA LEU A 20 37.10 -33.34 -19.54
C LEU A 20 38.33 -32.42 -19.42
N GLN A 21 38.46 -31.45 -20.31
CA GLN A 21 39.17 -30.23 -19.97
C GLN A 21 38.29 -29.46 -18.96
N SER A 22 38.72 -29.38 -17.70
CA SER A 22 38.10 -28.58 -16.68
C SER A 22 38.17 -27.11 -17.10
N GLU A 23 37.07 -26.58 -17.63
CA GLU A 23 36.90 -25.13 -17.72
C GLU A 23 37.08 -24.51 -16.32
N PRO A 24 37.86 -23.43 -16.20
CA PRO A 24 37.94 -22.73 -14.93
C PRO A 24 36.52 -22.27 -14.52
N PRO A 25 36.20 -22.32 -13.24
CA PRO A 25 34.85 -21.93 -12.77
C PRO A 25 34.55 -20.53 -13.29
N ARG A 26 33.55 -20.39 -14.14
CA ARG A 26 33.02 -19.09 -14.54
C ARG A 26 32.53 -18.41 -13.27
N VAL A 27 33.24 -17.37 -12.82
CA VAL A 27 32.74 -16.49 -11.78
C VAL A 27 31.44 -15.91 -12.30
N ALA A 28 30.34 -16.34 -11.68
CA ALA A 28 29.03 -15.76 -12.01
C ALA A 28 29.13 -14.23 -11.85
N PRO A 29 28.66 -13.45 -12.81
CA PRO A 29 28.68 -11.99 -12.66
C PRO A 29 28.00 -11.62 -11.34
N ALA A 30 28.67 -10.81 -10.55
CA ALA A 30 28.13 -10.33 -9.28
C ALA A 30 26.73 -9.77 -9.56
N ALA A 31 25.73 -10.26 -8.81
CA ALA A 31 24.37 -9.75 -8.95
C ALA A 31 24.43 -8.21 -8.81
N PRO A 32 23.75 -7.45 -9.68
CA PRO A 32 23.77 -6.00 -9.62
C PRO A 32 23.38 -5.55 -8.22
N ALA A 33 24.14 -4.61 -7.65
CA ALA A 33 23.86 -4.05 -6.33
C ALA A 33 22.41 -3.56 -6.31
N ARG A 34 21.63 -4.06 -5.36
CA ARG A 34 20.22 -3.65 -5.21
C ARG A 34 20.17 -2.16 -4.89
N MET A 35 19.41 -1.40 -5.69
CA MET A 35 19.21 0.01 -5.39
C MET A 35 18.47 0.18 -4.07
N PRO A 36 18.84 1.17 -3.25
CA PRO A 36 18.15 1.43 -1.99
C PRO A 36 16.66 1.69 -2.19
N LEU A 37 15.83 1.20 -1.28
CA LEU A 37 14.39 1.43 -1.30
C LEU A 37 14.08 2.93 -1.20
N THR A 38 13.16 3.39 -2.03
CA THR A 38 12.57 4.72 -1.88
C THR A 38 11.62 4.69 -0.68
N LEU A 39 11.88 5.52 0.32
CA LEU A 39 11.05 5.65 1.51
C LEU A 39 10.27 6.96 1.45
N LEU A 40 8.94 6.86 1.48
CA LEU A 40 8.05 8.01 1.40
C LEU A 40 7.12 8.10 2.63
N TYR A 41 6.72 9.31 2.98
CA TYR A 41 5.68 9.60 3.98
C TYR A 41 4.93 10.88 3.59
N ASP A 42 3.66 11.01 4.00
CA ASP A 42 2.84 12.19 3.68
C ASP A 42 3.14 13.37 4.63
N ILE A 43 2.81 13.26 5.90
CA ILE A 43 2.98 14.33 6.90
C ILE A 43 3.59 13.76 8.18
N LEU A 44 4.54 14.50 8.77
CA LEU A 44 5.02 14.25 10.12
C LEU A 44 4.97 15.56 10.92
N PRO A 45 4.01 15.72 11.84
CA PRO A 45 3.89 16.94 12.65
C PRO A 45 5.06 17.19 13.60
N SER A 46 5.79 16.14 13.99
CA SER A 46 6.93 16.24 14.89
C SER A 46 8.22 16.55 14.14
N ARG A 47 8.85 17.70 14.42
CA ARG A 47 10.14 18.05 13.82
C ARG A 47 11.22 17.01 14.09
N ASN A 48 11.29 16.47 15.30
CA ASN A 48 12.24 15.40 15.64
C ASN A 48 12.02 14.15 14.76
N ALA A 49 10.77 13.77 14.49
CA ALA A 49 10.48 12.67 13.58
C ALA A 49 10.94 12.99 12.14
N VAL A 50 10.68 14.21 11.67
CA VAL A 50 11.16 14.68 10.35
C VAL A 50 12.67 14.62 10.23
N ASP A 51 13.41 15.10 11.23
CA ASP A 51 14.88 15.08 11.24
C ASP A 51 15.40 13.63 11.18
N ARG A 52 14.79 12.72 11.94
CA ARG A 52 15.13 11.29 11.95
C ARG A 52 14.93 10.62 10.59
N VAL A 53 13.79 10.86 9.94
CA VAL A 53 13.48 10.22 8.65
C VAL A 53 14.28 10.84 7.51
N THR A 54 14.57 12.13 7.60
CA THR A 54 15.44 12.82 6.63
C THR A 54 16.87 12.26 6.67
N ALA A 55 17.38 11.97 7.87
CA ALA A 55 18.72 11.39 8.05
C ALA A 55 18.88 10.01 7.36
N ILE A 56 17.81 9.25 7.17
CA ILE A 56 17.80 7.97 6.46
C ILE A 56 17.40 8.09 4.97
N GLY A 57 17.26 9.31 4.47
CA GLY A 57 16.92 9.59 3.06
C GLY A 57 15.46 9.39 2.71
N ALA A 58 14.54 9.32 3.68
CA ALA A 58 13.12 9.33 3.41
C ALA A 58 12.66 10.72 2.95
N ARG A 59 11.59 10.76 2.14
CA ARG A 59 11.06 11.97 1.50
C ARG A 59 9.56 12.08 1.71
N THR A 60 9.04 13.30 1.66
CA THR A 60 7.60 13.54 1.65
C THR A 60 7.00 13.25 0.28
N PHE A 61 5.77 12.77 0.28
CA PHE A 61 4.88 12.90 -0.87
C PHE A 61 3.70 13.80 -0.49
N TYR A 62 3.14 14.46 -1.50
CA TYR A 62 1.99 15.34 -1.33
C TYR A 62 0.72 14.57 -1.71
N LEU A 63 -0.24 14.50 -0.79
CA LEU A 63 -1.49 13.80 -0.96
C LEU A 63 -2.60 14.79 -1.30
N VAL A 64 -3.26 14.58 -2.44
CA VAL A 64 -4.37 15.39 -2.93
C VAL A 64 -5.66 14.62 -2.76
N TYR A 65 -6.46 15.00 -1.77
CA TYR A 65 -7.74 14.36 -1.53
C TYR A 65 -8.83 14.80 -2.51
N GLN A 66 -9.72 13.89 -2.82
CA GLN A 66 -10.85 14.15 -3.73
C GLN A 66 -11.75 15.32 -3.29
N GLY A 67 -11.67 15.75 -2.02
CA GLY A 67 -12.33 16.96 -1.51
C GLY A 67 -11.95 18.25 -2.23
N CYS A 68 -10.86 18.26 -3.00
CA CYS A 68 -10.49 19.39 -3.88
C CYS A 68 -11.48 19.59 -5.03
N ASP A 69 -12.28 18.58 -5.37
CA ASP A 69 -13.38 18.63 -6.33
C ASP A 69 -14.64 17.99 -5.72
N PRO A 70 -15.41 18.73 -4.90
CA PRO A 70 -16.55 18.17 -4.16
C PRO A 70 -17.66 17.56 -5.04
N GLN A 71 -17.73 17.96 -6.30
CA GLN A 71 -18.75 17.43 -7.22
C GLN A 71 -18.38 16.06 -7.78
N CYS A 72 -17.12 15.68 -7.77
CA CYS A 72 -16.65 14.44 -8.37
C CYS A 72 -17.27 13.20 -7.71
N ALA A 73 -17.50 13.23 -6.40
CA ALA A 73 -18.14 12.15 -5.66
C ALA A 73 -19.59 11.87 -6.14
N THR A 74 -20.30 12.91 -6.58
CA THR A 74 -21.69 12.79 -7.07
C THR A 74 -21.76 12.46 -8.57
N THR A 75 -20.88 13.09 -9.35
CA THR A 75 -20.90 12.98 -10.82
C THR A 75 -20.14 11.78 -11.36
N GLY A 76 -19.19 11.24 -10.59
CA GLY A 76 -18.20 10.26 -11.06
C GLY A 76 -17.26 10.81 -12.12
N ILE A 77 -17.11 12.15 -12.19
CA ILE A 77 -16.24 12.85 -13.13
C ILE A 77 -15.37 13.84 -12.34
N ILE A 78 -14.06 13.73 -12.49
CA ILE A 78 -13.11 14.66 -11.89
C ILE A 78 -12.96 15.86 -12.82
N ASN A 79 -13.02 17.06 -12.26
CA ASN A 79 -12.63 18.29 -12.95
C ASN A 79 -11.12 18.53 -12.83
N PRO A 80 -10.33 18.33 -13.89
CA PRO A 80 -8.87 18.47 -13.80
C PRO A 80 -8.41 19.87 -13.40
N GLU A 81 -9.14 20.90 -13.79
CA GLU A 81 -8.80 22.28 -13.46
C GLU A 81 -8.99 22.56 -11.97
N ALA A 82 -10.06 22.05 -11.36
CA ALA A 82 -10.28 22.16 -9.92
C ALA A 82 -9.12 21.51 -9.14
N VAL A 83 -8.68 20.32 -9.56
CA VAL A 83 -7.55 19.62 -8.95
C VAL A 83 -6.25 20.41 -9.08
N VAL A 84 -5.94 20.89 -10.29
CA VAL A 84 -4.75 21.72 -10.55
C VAL A 84 -4.74 22.96 -9.69
N ASN A 85 -5.86 23.69 -9.64
CA ASN A 85 -5.99 24.92 -8.86
C ASN A 85 -5.85 24.67 -7.35
N ALA A 86 -6.39 23.57 -6.84
CA ALA A 86 -6.24 23.18 -5.44
C ALA A 86 -4.77 22.90 -5.10
N ILE A 87 -4.07 22.14 -5.94
CA ILE A 87 -2.63 21.87 -5.76
C ILE A 87 -1.82 23.18 -5.78
N GLU A 88 -2.10 24.10 -6.72
CA GLU A 88 -1.41 25.40 -6.79
C GLU A 88 -1.62 26.23 -5.52
N ALA A 89 -2.86 26.33 -5.08
CA ALA A 89 -3.23 27.12 -3.91
C ALA A 89 -2.54 26.58 -2.63
N GLU A 90 -2.53 25.26 -2.44
CA GLU A 90 -1.99 24.64 -1.25
C GLU A 90 -0.45 24.62 -1.25
N THR A 91 0.17 24.27 -2.38
CA THR A 91 1.62 24.19 -2.50
C THR A 91 2.29 25.55 -2.76
N LYS A 92 1.50 26.60 -3.03
CA LYS A 92 1.98 27.94 -3.44
C LYS A 92 2.95 27.83 -4.63
N GLY A 93 2.65 26.93 -5.57
CA GLY A 93 3.46 26.66 -6.76
C GLY A 93 4.75 25.87 -6.49
N ARG A 94 4.98 25.37 -5.30
CA ARG A 94 6.15 24.55 -4.93
C ARG A 94 5.75 23.09 -4.71
N ALA A 95 5.27 22.44 -5.75
CA ALA A 95 4.91 21.04 -5.68
C ALA A 95 6.12 20.19 -5.26
N PRO A 96 5.94 19.20 -4.33
CA PRO A 96 6.99 18.30 -3.90
C PRO A 96 7.41 17.34 -5.02
N LEU A 97 8.53 16.64 -4.83
CA LEU A 97 9.06 15.70 -5.82
C LEU A 97 8.10 14.54 -6.12
N PHE A 98 7.28 14.12 -5.14
CA PHE A 98 6.30 13.06 -5.29
C PHE A 98 4.91 13.58 -4.94
N GLY A 99 3.92 13.22 -5.76
CA GLY A 99 2.51 13.53 -5.54
C GLY A 99 1.63 12.31 -5.75
N MET A 100 0.55 12.24 -4.99
CA MET A 100 -0.43 11.18 -5.04
C MET A 100 -1.84 11.78 -5.06
N LEU A 101 -2.64 11.37 -6.02
CA LEU A 101 -4.04 11.74 -6.15
C LEU A 101 -4.89 10.65 -5.48
N ASP A 102 -5.69 11.04 -4.50
CA ASP A 102 -6.53 10.16 -3.71
C ASP A 102 -8.01 10.39 -4.04
N PHE A 103 -8.49 9.59 -4.99
CA PHE A 103 -9.86 9.61 -5.47
C PHE A 103 -10.46 8.21 -5.29
N GLU A 104 -11.24 8.02 -4.24
CA GLU A 104 -11.80 6.74 -3.85
C GLU A 104 -13.20 6.54 -4.44
N ASP A 105 -14.26 6.68 -3.66
CA ASP A 105 -15.62 6.48 -4.13
C ASP A 105 -16.18 7.73 -4.84
N PRO A 106 -16.87 7.55 -5.98
CA PRO A 106 -17.30 6.29 -6.62
C PRO A 106 -16.29 5.69 -7.62
N PHE A 107 -15.07 6.22 -7.71
CA PHE A 107 -14.09 5.79 -8.73
C PHE A 107 -13.60 4.37 -8.49
N SER A 108 -13.30 4.02 -7.24
CA SER A 108 -12.88 2.66 -6.87
C SER A 108 -13.91 1.61 -7.25
N ASP A 109 -15.19 1.85 -6.96
CA ASP A 109 -16.31 0.96 -7.32
C ASP A 109 -16.53 0.88 -8.82
N ASN A 110 -16.42 2.02 -9.52
CA ASN A 110 -16.59 2.06 -10.97
C ASN A 110 -15.44 1.36 -11.70
N LEU A 111 -14.19 1.51 -11.24
CA LEU A 111 -13.05 0.79 -11.79
C LEU A 111 -13.21 -0.73 -11.68
N GLN A 112 -13.80 -1.23 -10.59
CA GLN A 112 -14.06 -2.67 -10.41
C GLN A 112 -15.05 -3.24 -11.43
N LYS A 113 -15.92 -2.41 -12.01
CA LYS A 113 -16.85 -2.85 -13.09
C LYS A 113 -16.10 -3.14 -14.40
N GLY A 114 -14.85 -2.71 -14.52
CA GLY A 114 -13.98 -2.97 -15.66
C GLY A 114 -14.16 -1.98 -16.82
N PRO A 115 -13.23 -2.02 -17.79
CA PRO A 115 -13.18 -1.06 -18.89
C PRO A 115 -14.34 -1.22 -19.90
N ASP A 116 -15.00 -2.38 -19.91
CA ASP A 116 -16.11 -2.67 -20.82
C ASP A 116 -17.45 -2.12 -20.30
N SER A 117 -17.51 -1.70 -19.05
CA SER A 117 -18.69 -1.01 -18.49
C SER A 117 -18.63 0.49 -18.76
N PRO A 118 -19.77 1.16 -18.99
CA PRO A 118 -19.79 2.61 -19.19
C PRO A 118 -19.21 3.40 -18.00
N GLU A 119 -19.47 2.94 -16.78
CA GLU A 119 -18.98 3.59 -15.55
C GLU A 119 -17.48 3.38 -15.37
N GLY A 120 -16.99 2.15 -15.61
CA GLY A 120 -15.56 1.83 -15.52
C GLY A 120 -14.76 2.58 -16.58
N ALA A 121 -15.22 2.59 -17.84
CA ALA A 121 -14.60 3.34 -18.92
C ALA A 121 -14.51 4.84 -18.58
N ARG A 122 -15.60 5.42 -18.05
CA ARG A 122 -15.66 6.82 -17.63
C ARG A 122 -14.70 7.12 -16.48
N ALA A 123 -14.63 6.24 -15.48
CA ALA A 123 -13.69 6.39 -14.36
C ALA A 123 -12.23 6.39 -14.86
N ILE A 124 -11.87 5.45 -15.72
CA ILE A 124 -10.53 5.38 -16.33
C ILE A 124 -10.23 6.65 -17.12
N GLU A 125 -11.14 7.08 -17.98
CA GLU A 125 -10.96 8.27 -18.82
C GLU A 125 -10.78 9.54 -17.99
N THR A 126 -11.63 9.78 -16.98
CA THR A 126 -11.55 10.99 -16.16
C THR A 126 -10.26 11.02 -15.34
N MET A 127 -9.84 9.87 -14.79
CA MET A 127 -8.56 9.77 -14.05
C MET A 127 -7.36 10.01 -14.97
N ILE A 128 -7.34 9.44 -16.19
CA ILE A 128 -6.28 9.67 -17.17
C ILE A 128 -6.20 11.16 -17.55
N ARG A 129 -7.34 11.77 -17.82
CA ARG A 129 -7.41 13.21 -18.17
C ARG A 129 -6.87 14.08 -17.02
N THR A 130 -7.24 13.74 -15.79
CA THR A 130 -6.82 14.49 -14.60
C THR A 130 -5.32 14.39 -14.36
N ILE A 131 -4.76 13.18 -14.37
CA ILE A 131 -3.31 13.03 -14.12
C ILE A 131 -2.46 13.67 -15.22
N ARG A 132 -2.92 13.65 -16.48
CA ARG A 132 -2.25 14.36 -17.58
C ARG A 132 -2.25 15.87 -17.37
N ALA A 133 -3.37 16.46 -16.93
CA ALA A 133 -3.47 17.89 -16.63
C ALA A 133 -2.53 18.29 -15.47
N VAL A 134 -2.54 17.48 -14.39
CA VAL A 134 -1.67 17.70 -13.24
C VAL A 134 -0.19 17.61 -13.64
N LYS A 135 0.20 16.60 -14.40
CA LYS A 135 1.58 16.43 -14.89
C LYS A 135 2.01 17.56 -15.83
N ALA A 136 1.12 18.04 -16.69
CA ALA A 136 1.41 19.17 -17.57
C ALA A 136 1.69 20.46 -16.77
N ARG A 137 0.99 20.65 -15.64
CA ARG A 137 1.15 21.84 -14.79
C ARG A 137 2.32 21.74 -13.83
N PHE A 138 2.63 20.52 -13.33
CA PHE A 138 3.71 20.25 -12.37
C PHE A 138 4.66 19.18 -12.93
N PRO A 139 5.45 19.48 -13.97
CA PRO A 139 6.25 18.50 -14.70
C PRO A 139 7.41 17.92 -13.89
N ASP A 140 7.88 18.63 -12.85
CA ASP A 140 8.97 18.20 -11.99
C ASP A 140 8.52 17.27 -10.86
N THR A 141 7.21 17.15 -10.63
CA THR A 141 6.61 16.23 -9.65
C THR A 141 6.28 14.89 -10.31
N LYS A 142 6.66 13.81 -9.65
CA LYS A 142 6.29 12.45 -10.04
C LYS A 142 4.92 12.10 -9.46
N TRP A 143 3.94 11.87 -10.32
CA TRP A 143 2.56 11.69 -9.93
C TRP A 143 2.09 10.24 -10.01
N THR A 144 1.23 9.85 -9.08
CA THR A 144 0.50 8.58 -9.06
C THR A 144 -0.94 8.77 -8.59
N TYR A 145 -1.71 7.67 -8.64
CA TYR A 145 -2.97 7.54 -7.91
C TYR A 145 -2.79 6.59 -6.73
N TYR A 146 -3.47 6.92 -5.63
CA TYR A 146 -3.63 6.03 -4.50
C TYR A 146 -4.36 4.75 -4.90
N GLY A 147 -3.90 3.60 -4.42
CA GLY A 147 -4.59 2.34 -4.57
C GLY A 147 -4.61 1.74 -5.99
N VAL A 148 -3.82 2.24 -6.93
CA VAL A 148 -3.79 1.74 -8.31
C VAL A 148 -2.52 0.94 -8.58
N PRO A 149 -2.63 -0.32 -9.11
CA PRO A 149 -3.84 -1.13 -9.28
C PRO A 149 -4.38 -1.66 -7.95
N TRP A 150 -5.63 -2.12 -7.91
CA TRP A 150 -6.24 -2.63 -6.70
C TRP A 150 -6.90 -3.99 -6.91
N LEU A 151 -6.71 -4.90 -5.92
CA LEU A 151 -7.37 -6.21 -5.84
C LEU A 151 -8.28 -6.26 -4.61
N PRO A 152 -9.49 -6.81 -4.72
CA PRO A 152 -10.37 -6.98 -3.57
C PRO A 152 -9.73 -7.78 -2.44
N TYR A 153 -9.85 -7.27 -1.21
CA TYR A 153 -9.25 -7.86 -0.01
C TYR A 153 -10.27 -8.00 1.12
N TRP A 154 -11.33 -8.75 0.90
CA TRP A 154 -12.36 -8.90 1.90
C TRP A 154 -12.42 -10.36 2.39
N LEU A 155 -12.66 -10.56 3.69
CA LEU A 155 -12.87 -11.89 4.28
C LEU A 155 -14.18 -12.52 3.82
N ASP A 156 -15.15 -11.70 3.47
CA ASP A 156 -16.49 -12.10 3.09
C ASP A 156 -16.70 -11.99 1.57
N LYS A 157 -17.68 -12.69 1.09
CA LYS A 157 -18.29 -12.65 -0.26
C LYS A 157 -17.34 -12.24 -1.40
N ASN A 158 -16.70 -13.19 -2.02
CA ASN A 158 -15.87 -13.01 -3.22
C ASN A 158 -14.53 -12.24 -2.99
N GLY A 159 -14.13 -12.03 -1.74
CA GLY A 159 -12.83 -11.47 -1.41
C GLY A 159 -11.69 -12.48 -1.61
N TRP A 160 -10.48 -11.98 -1.53
CA TRP A 160 -9.28 -12.78 -1.75
C TRP A 160 -9.16 -13.98 -0.79
N PHE A 161 -9.53 -13.82 0.47
CA PHE A 161 -9.39 -14.85 1.51
C PHE A 161 -10.19 -16.13 1.24
N THR A 162 -11.36 -15.99 0.64
CA THR A 162 -12.28 -17.11 0.38
C THR A 162 -12.26 -17.58 -1.07
N ALA A 163 -11.52 -16.87 -1.94
CA ALA A 163 -11.48 -17.15 -3.36
C ALA A 163 -10.69 -18.41 -3.70
N THR A 164 -11.18 -19.18 -4.65
CA THR A 164 -10.43 -20.30 -5.25
C THR A 164 -9.23 -19.79 -6.05
N ALA A 165 -8.28 -20.64 -6.36
CA ALA A 165 -7.13 -20.30 -7.21
C ALA A 165 -7.57 -19.72 -8.58
N ASP A 166 -8.61 -20.28 -9.18
CA ASP A 166 -9.15 -19.81 -10.46
C ASP A 166 -9.81 -18.43 -10.32
N ALA A 167 -10.53 -18.20 -9.23
CA ALA A 167 -11.11 -16.89 -8.94
C ALA A 167 -10.03 -15.82 -8.70
N LYS A 168 -8.95 -16.18 -7.99
CA LYS A 168 -7.77 -15.29 -7.78
C LYS A 168 -7.12 -14.93 -9.12
N ARG A 169 -6.89 -15.93 -10.00
CA ARG A 169 -6.36 -15.70 -11.35
C ARG A 169 -7.25 -14.78 -12.19
N ALA A 170 -8.55 -15.05 -12.22
CA ALA A 170 -9.51 -14.21 -12.94
C ALA A 170 -9.56 -12.78 -12.39
N ALA A 171 -9.38 -12.59 -11.07
CA ALA A 171 -9.29 -11.25 -10.48
C ALA A 171 -8.03 -10.49 -10.95
N LEU A 172 -6.88 -11.17 -11.06
CA LEU A 172 -5.65 -10.59 -11.61
C LEU A 172 -5.79 -10.20 -13.07
N GLU A 173 -6.40 -11.05 -13.89
CA GLU A 173 -6.67 -10.77 -15.30
C GLU A 173 -7.58 -9.57 -15.48
N ARG A 174 -8.69 -9.51 -14.74
CA ARG A 174 -9.62 -8.35 -14.75
C ARG A 174 -8.91 -7.07 -14.31
N ALA A 175 -8.16 -7.11 -13.21
CA ALA A 175 -7.43 -5.95 -12.73
C ALA A 175 -6.40 -5.47 -13.77
N THR A 176 -5.70 -6.39 -14.44
CA THR A 176 -4.77 -6.05 -15.52
C THR A 176 -5.50 -5.31 -16.65
N ALA A 177 -6.62 -5.83 -17.13
CA ALA A 177 -7.41 -5.19 -18.17
C ALA A 177 -7.90 -3.80 -17.73
N THR A 178 -8.38 -3.68 -16.49
CA THR A 178 -8.91 -2.42 -15.94
C THR A 178 -7.85 -1.33 -15.82
N TYR A 179 -6.69 -1.67 -15.23
CA TYR A 179 -5.74 -0.65 -14.82
C TYR A 179 -4.62 -0.38 -15.82
N ALA A 180 -4.43 -1.20 -16.85
CA ALA A 180 -3.30 -1.07 -17.78
C ALA A 180 -3.20 0.33 -18.43
N ALA A 181 -4.33 0.91 -18.84
CA ALA A 181 -4.35 2.24 -19.45
C ALA A 181 -3.97 3.34 -18.45
N LEU A 182 -4.49 3.26 -17.23
CA LEU A 182 -4.21 4.22 -16.17
C LEU A 182 -2.77 4.14 -15.69
N VAL A 183 -2.27 2.92 -15.43
CA VAL A 183 -0.88 2.70 -14.97
C VAL A 183 0.15 3.26 -15.97
N ARG A 184 -0.14 3.25 -17.28
CA ARG A 184 0.75 3.85 -18.28
C ARG A 184 0.97 5.35 -18.07
N GLU A 185 0.01 6.06 -17.49
CA GLU A 185 0.08 7.50 -17.24
C GLU A 185 0.82 7.86 -15.95
N LEU A 186 0.96 6.92 -15.01
CA LEU A 186 1.61 7.16 -13.73
C LEU A 186 3.13 7.27 -13.88
N ASP A 187 3.80 8.03 -13.01
CA ASP A 187 5.27 8.08 -12.93
C ASP A 187 5.83 7.03 -11.97
N TRP A 188 5.03 6.61 -11.01
CA TRP A 188 5.27 5.50 -10.10
C TRP A 188 3.93 4.82 -9.77
N VAL A 189 3.97 3.58 -9.32
CA VAL A 189 2.76 2.77 -9.10
C VAL A 189 2.59 2.53 -7.61
N SER A 190 1.43 2.88 -7.06
CA SER A 190 1.16 2.84 -5.62
C SER A 190 -0.04 1.98 -5.26
N PRO A 191 0.09 0.64 -5.31
CA PRO A 191 -0.96 -0.23 -4.80
C PRO A 191 -1.10 -0.06 -3.28
N THR A 192 -2.33 -0.02 -2.78
CA THR A 192 -2.61 0.00 -1.35
C THR A 192 -2.55 -1.41 -0.78
N VAL A 193 -1.77 -1.60 0.27
CA VAL A 193 -1.59 -2.90 0.92
C VAL A 193 -1.70 -2.82 2.44
N TYR A 194 -2.57 -1.95 2.94
CA TYR A 194 -2.83 -1.81 4.37
C TYR A 194 -3.24 -3.12 5.02
N PRO A 195 -2.79 -3.39 6.25
CA PRO A 195 -3.22 -4.54 7.02
C PRO A 195 -4.64 -4.29 7.54
N LYS A 196 -5.62 -4.97 6.93
CA LYS A 196 -7.05 -4.76 7.24
C LYS A 196 -7.58 -5.61 8.39
N TYR A 197 -6.93 -6.74 8.68
CA TYR A 197 -7.43 -7.70 9.66
C TYR A 197 -6.36 -7.97 10.69
N ASP A 198 -6.53 -7.38 11.87
CA ASP A 198 -5.65 -7.65 13.01
C ASP A 198 -5.83 -9.10 13.48
N PRO A 199 -4.79 -9.94 13.42
CA PRO A 199 -4.92 -11.36 13.81
C PRO A 199 -5.38 -11.55 15.26
N VAL A 200 -5.05 -10.62 16.17
CA VAL A 200 -5.39 -10.77 17.59
C VAL A 200 -6.88 -10.72 17.90
N VAL A 201 -7.69 -10.13 17.00
CA VAL A 201 -9.15 -10.08 17.17
C VAL A 201 -9.87 -11.33 16.65
N PHE A 202 -9.12 -12.28 16.07
CA PHE A 202 -9.64 -13.56 15.60
C PHE A 202 -9.34 -14.68 16.57
N PRO A 203 -10.14 -15.78 16.58
CA PRO A 203 -9.82 -16.98 17.30
C PRO A 203 -8.40 -17.48 17.00
N GLU A 204 -7.74 -18.05 18.00
CA GLU A 204 -6.31 -18.42 17.91
C GLU A 204 -6.02 -19.36 16.75
N ASP A 205 -6.90 -20.30 16.47
CA ASP A 205 -6.82 -21.25 15.37
C ASP A 205 -6.92 -20.60 13.97
N GLN A 206 -7.43 -19.36 13.87
CA GLN A 206 -7.57 -18.63 12.63
C GLN A 206 -6.43 -17.61 12.40
N ARG A 207 -5.68 -17.23 13.43
CA ARG A 207 -4.68 -16.15 13.36
C ARG A 207 -3.62 -16.38 12.30
N ASN A 208 -3.07 -17.60 12.26
CA ASN A 208 -2.05 -17.96 11.26
C ASN A 208 -2.60 -17.90 9.83
N THR A 209 -3.85 -18.30 9.62
CA THR A 209 -4.51 -18.19 8.30
C THR A 209 -4.67 -16.74 7.89
N ILE A 210 -5.10 -15.86 8.80
CA ILE A 210 -5.25 -14.42 8.54
C ILE A 210 -3.91 -13.79 8.14
N VAL A 211 -2.84 -14.09 8.85
CA VAL A 211 -1.49 -13.59 8.53
C VAL A 211 -1.02 -14.11 7.17
N HIS A 212 -1.14 -15.42 6.94
CA HIS A 212 -0.72 -16.07 5.70
C HIS A 212 -1.44 -15.50 4.47
N GLU A 213 -2.76 -15.43 4.52
CA GLU A 213 -3.57 -14.89 3.42
C GLU A 213 -3.32 -13.40 3.21
N GLY A 214 -3.08 -12.64 4.28
CA GLY A 214 -2.69 -11.23 4.20
C GLY A 214 -1.36 -11.03 3.47
N ARG A 215 -0.36 -11.87 3.73
CA ARG A 215 0.92 -11.87 3.01
C ARG A 215 0.72 -12.25 1.53
N ALA A 216 -0.03 -13.33 1.27
CA ALA A 216 -0.31 -13.79 -0.09
C ALA A 216 -1.04 -12.71 -0.93
N TRP A 217 -1.99 -12.01 -0.33
CA TRP A 217 -2.67 -10.89 -0.99
C TRP A 217 -1.72 -9.73 -1.29
N ARG A 218 -0.85 -9.32 -0.34
CA ARG A 218 0.12 -8.25 -0.57
C ARG A 218 1.09 -8.61 -1.69
N THR A 219 1.59 -9.84 -1.68
CA THR A 219 2.45 -10.37 -2.75
C THR A 219 1.75 -10.29 -4.11
N ALA A 220 0.47 -10.70 -4.19
CA ALA A 220 -0.29 -10.65 -5.44
C ALA A 220 -0.57 -9.20 -5.89
N GLN A 221 -0.94 -8.34 -4.97
CA GLN A 221 -1.24 -6.92 -5.22
C GLN A 221 -0.01 -6.17 -5.76
N VAL A 222 1.14 -6.34 -5.09
CA VAL A 222 2.41 -5.71 -5.51
C VAL A 222 2.96 -6.36 -6.77
N GLY A 223 2.87 -7.69 -6.89
CA GLY A 223 3.28 -8.42 -8.10
C GLY A 223 2.50 -7.98 -9.35
N LEU A 224 1.19 -7.75 -9.21
CA LEU A 224 0.37 -7.17 -10.28
C LEU A 224 0.89 -5.77 -10.66
N ALA A 225 1.13 -4.92 -9.66
CA ALA A 225 1.66 -3.58 -9.90
C ALA A 225 3.03 -3.63 -10.60
N ALA A 226 3.93 -4.52 -10.16
CA ALA A 226 5.25 -4.69 -10.76
C ALA A 226 5.18 -5.18 -12.22
N LEU A 227 4.27 -6.12 -12.52
CA LEU A 227 4.03 -6.61 -13.87
C LEU A 227 3.56 -5.48 -14.81
N MET A 228 2.70 -4.59 -14.31
CA MET A 228 2.12 -3.50 -15.10
C MET A 228 3.02 -2.26 -15.18
N ALA A 229 3.94 -2.10 -14.25
CA ALA A 229 4.74 -0.88 -14.09
C ALA A 229 5.68 -0.58 -15.27
N ASN A 230 6.06 -1.59 -16.03
CA ASN A 230 6.95 -1.46 -17.18
C ASN A 230 8.23 -0.65 -16.85
N GLY A 231 8.92 -1.05 -15.77
CA GLY A 231 10.16 -0.42 -15.29
C GLY A 231 9.99 0.84 -14.43
N LYS A 232 8.77 1.31 -14.23
CA LYS A 232 8.49 2.41 -13.28
C LYS A 232 8.64 1.93 -11.84
N PRO A 233 8.97 2.83 -10.89
CA PRO A 233 9.01 2.49 -9.48
C PRO A 233 7.66 1.95 -8.99
N VAL A 234 7.69 0.87 -8.21
CA VAL A 234 6.53 0.33 -7.50
C VAL A 234 6.73 0.61 -6.02
N ILE A 235 5.92 1.49 -5.48
CA ILE A 235 6.03 1.99 -4.12
C ILE A 235 4.67 1.81 -3.43
N PRO A 236 4.37 0.61 -2.89
CA PRO A 236 3.10 0.36 -2.24
C PRO A 236 2.89 1.27 -1.03
N THR A 237 1.63 1.63 -0.79
CA THR A 237 1.23 2.37 0.40
C THR A 237 0.91 1.40 1.52
N LEU A 238 1.67 1.51 2.62
CA LEU A 238 1.56 0.70 3.83
C LEU A 238 1.11 1.55 5.01
N SER A 239 0.72 0.89 6.08
CA SER A 239 0.43 1.53 7.37
C SER A 239 1.13 0.77 8.50
N PRO A 240 1.76 1.45 9.46
CA PRO A 240 2.29 0.83 10.68
C PRO A 240 1.21 0.54 11.72
N TYR A 241 -0.05 0.66 11.31
CA TYR A 241 -1.22 0.39 12.14
C TYR A 241 -2.11 -0.64 11.45
N TRP A 242 -2.75 -1.50 12.25
CA TRP A 242 -3.87 -2.30 11.77
C TRP A 242 -5.07 -1.38 11.54
N THR A 243 -5.67 -1.43 10.37
CA THR A 243 -6.89 -0.64 10.11
C THR A 243 -8.06 -1.20 10.90
N PRO A 244 -8.97 -0.35 11.44
CA PRO A 244 -10.15 -0.79 12.16
C PRO A 244 -11.19 -1.38 11.21
N GLY A 245 -10.78 -2.35 10.39
CA GLY A 245 -11.66 -3.05 9.46
C GLY A 245 -12.24 -4.29 10.11
N GLY A 246 -13.54 -4.44 10.03
CA GLY A 246 -14.22 -5.66 10.41
C GLY A 246 -14.40 -5.86 11.91
N ARG A 247 -13.44 -6.41 12.64
CA ARG A 247 -13.57 -6.77 14.07
C ARG A 247 -12.64 -6.00 14.99
N ALA A 248 -11.70 -5.24 14.45
CA ALA A 248 -10.79 -4.45 15.27
C ALA A 248 -11.51 -3.26 15.89
N ARG A 249 -11.30 -3.06 17.20
CA ARG A 249 -11.92 -1.95 17.95
C ARG A 249 -11.24 -0.62 17.67
N PHE A 250 -9.94 -0.64 17.40
CA PHE A 250 -9.11 0.53 17.07
C PHE A 250 -7.85 0.09 16.35
N CYS A 251 -7.10 1.08 15.87
CA CYS A 251 -5.85 0.87 15.17
C CYS A 251 -4.73 0.48 16.15
N ARG A 252 -4.48 -0.80 16.32
CA ARG A 252 -3.31 -1.25 17.05
C ARG A 252 -2.03 -0.94 16.27
N VAL A 253 -1.01 -0.45 16.95
CA VAL A 253 0.35 -0.32 16.37
C VAL A 253 0.87 -1.73 16.03
N ILE A 254 1.40 -1.88 14.84
CA ILE A 254 1.99 -3.14 14.38
C ILE A 254 3.38 -3.26 14.99
N SER A 255 3.72 -4.44 15.52
CA SER A 255 5.06 -4.70 16.03
C SER A 255 6.10 -4.60 14.90
N ARG A 256 7.37 -4.38 15.26
CA ARG A 256 8.48 -4.30 14.29
C ARG A 256 8.55 -5.55 13.40
N SER A 257 8.42 -6.74 13.99
CA SER A 257 8.46 -8.00 13.24
C SER A 257 7.28 -8.14 12.31
N GLU A 258 6.03 -7.95 12.79
CA GLU A 258 4.85 -7.97 11.93
C GLU A 258 4.95 -6.97 10.78
N PHE A 259 5.47 -5.76 11.03
CA PHE A 259 5.63 -4.75 9.97
C PHE A 259 6.66 -5.17 8.93
N LEU A 260 7.82 -5.66 9.36
CA LEU A 260 8.87 -6.06 8.44
C LEU A 260 8.55 -7.39 7.74
N ASP A 261 8.14 -8.41 8.49
CA ASP A 261 7.97 -9.77 7.97
C ASP A 261 6.65 -9.96 7.22
N ASP A 262 5.58 -9.29 7.66
CA ASP A 262 4.25 -9.49 7.08
C ASP A 262 3.85 -8.40 6.09
N GLN A 263 4.49 -7.23 6.09
CA GLN A 263 4.18 -6.16 5.15
C GLN A 263 5.34 -5.81 4.22
N VAL A 264 6.51 -5.43 4.75
CA VAL A 264 7.62 -4.94 3.92
C VAL A 264 8.23 -6.06 3.08
N ALA A 265 8.60 -7.18 3.70
CA ALA A 265 9.27 -8.28 3.01
C ALA A 265 8.44 -8.84 1.83
N PRO A 266 7.14 -9.17 1.98
CA PRO A 266 6.31 -9.64 0.88
C PRO A 266 6.21 -8.64 -0.27
N CYS A 267 6.15 -7.34 0.04
CA CYS A 267 6.12 -6.30 -0.99
C CYS A 267 7.43 -6.24 -1.78
N VAL A 268 8.56 -6.29 -1.09
CA VAL A 268 9.89 -6.22 -1.69
C VAL A 268 10.20 -7.48 -2.50
N GLU A 269 9.81 -8.64 -2.04
CA GLU A 269 9.90 -9.92 -2.77
C GLU A 269 9.05 -9.91 -4.03
N ALA A 270 7.89 -9.25 -3.99
CA ALA A 270 7.00 -9.10 -5.13
C ALA A 270 7.42 -8.00 -6.13
N GLY A 271 8.52 -7.28 -5.88
CA GLY A 271 9.07 -6.30 -6.82
C GLY A 271 8.88 -4.84 -6.42
N ALA A 272 8.50 -4.55 -5.18
CA ALA A 272 8.49 -3.17 -4.71
C ALA A 272 9.91 -2.58 -4.69
N THR A 273 10.02 -1.33 -5.15
CA THR A 273 11.26 -0.55 -5.17
C THR A 273 11.29 0.53 -4.09
N GLY A 274 10.27 0.56 -3.26
CA GLY A 274 10.12 1.49 -2.14
C GLY A 274 8.89 1.17 -1.33
N ILE A 275 8.63 1.97 -0.30
CA ILE A 275 7.39 1.98 0.47
C ILE A 275 6.96 3.42 0.72
N ALA A 276 5.65 3.66 0.76
CA ALA A 276 5.06 4.91 1.19
C ALA A 276 4.23 4.66 2.46
N LEU A 277 4.43 5.46 3.49
CA LEU A 277 3.64 5.39 4.70
C LEU A 277 2.62 6.53 4.71
N TRP A 278 1.35 6.14 4.71
CA TRP A 278 0.27 7.06 4.98
C TRP A 278 0.15 7.26 6.48
N THR A 279 0.28 8.49 6.92
CA THR A 279 0.30 8.79 8.35
C THR A 279 -1.09 8.97 8.92
N ALA A 280 -2.06 9.39 8.12
CA ALA A 280 -3.50 9.54 8.42
C ALA A 280 -3.79 9.70 9.93
N ILE A 281 -3.02 10.55 10.56
CA ILE A 281 -2.96 10.68 12.01
C ILE A 281 -4.35 10.87 12.59
N ASP A 282 -5.15 11.71 11.95
CA ASP A 282 -6.52 12.01 12.41
C ASP A 282 -7.44 10.78 12.31
N HIS A 283 -7.22 9.90 11.34
CA HIS A 283 -7.97 8.66 11.17
C HIS A 283 -7.59 7.59 12.19
N PHE A 284 -6.30 7.48 12.48
CA PHE A 284 -5.78 6.40 13.32
C PHE A 284 -5.83 6.70 14.80
N ILE A 285 -5.73 7.95 15.19
CA ILE A 285 -5.84 8.34 16.60
C ILE A 285 -7.27 8.73 17.00
N GLY A 286 -8.22 8.68 16.07
CA GLY A 286 -9.63 8.93 16.34
C GLY A 286 -9.95 10.34 16.85
N ILE A 287 -9.07 11.30 16.58
CA ILE A 287 -9.25 12.69 16.97
C ILE A 287 -9.66 13.46 15.72
N SER A 288 -10.91 13.89 15.70
CA SER A 288 -11.36 14.88 14.74
C SER A 288 -10.61 16.19 14.97
N THR A 289 -10.17 16.82 13.89
CA THR A 289 -9.46 18.11 13.93
C THR A 289 -10.35 19.24 14.45
N ASP A 290 -11.66 19.05 14.39
CA ASP A 290 -12.66 20.05 14.79
C ASP A 290 -13.14 19.91 16.24
N CYS A 291 -12.59 18.94 16.99
CA CYS A 291 -12.99 18.66 18.37
C CYS A 291 -14.50 18.39 18.57
N THR A 292 -15.25 18.12 17.51
CA THR A 292 -16.68 17.82 17.64
C THR A 292 -16.94 16.46 18.28
N GLY A 293 -15.87 15.81 18.71
CA GLY A 293 -15.91 14.84 19.80
C GLY A 293 -16.25 13.41 19.42
N ARG A 294 -16.13 13.03 18.14
CA ARG A 294 -16.41 11.64 17.77
C ARG A 294 -15.19 10.98 17.14
N PRO A 295 -14.58 10.02 17.84
CA PRO A 295 -13.59 9.16 17.21
C PRO A 295 -14.20 8.42 16.01
N PHE A 296 -13.44 8.29 14.93
CA PHE A 296 -13.84 7.61 13.69
C PHE A 296 -14.11 6.10 13.83
N THR A 297 -13.97 5.55 15.01
CA THR A 297 -14.27 4.15 15.28
C THR A 297 -15.77 3.94 15.37
N ASN A 298 -16.23 2.81 14.86
CA ASN A 298 -17.64 2.43 14.86
C ASN A 298 -18.31 2.66 16.23
N GLU A 299 -18.90 3.83 16.42
CA GLU A 299 -19.68 4.18 17.63
C GLU A 299 -20.83 3.20 17.87
N LYS A 300 -21.18 2.38 16.89
CA LYS A 300 -22.24 1.39 17.02
C LYS A 300 -21.92 0.29 18.02
N ASP A 301 -20.63 0.07 18.31
CA ASP A 301 -20.20 -1.06 19.12
C ASP A 301 -19.68 -0.67 20.52
N PHE A 302 -19.40 0.64 20.76
CA PHE A 302 -18.83 1.11 22.03
C PHE A 302 -19.35 2.50 22.44
N GLY A 303 -19.70 2.63 23.72
CA GLY A 303 -19.91 3.94 24.32
C GLY A 303 -18.59 4.75 24.37
N PRO A 304 -18.68 6.10 24.35
CA PRO A 304 -17.49 6.97 24.37
C PRO A 304 -16.51 6.68 25.52
N ALA A 305 -17.00 6.28 26.68
CA ALA A 305 -16.18 5.96 27.85
C ALA A 305 -15.42 4.64 27.71
N GLU A 306 -16.05 3.61 27.13
CA GLU A 306 -15.43 2.27 26.91
C GLU A 306 -14.36 2.36 25.83
N TRP A 307 -14.63 3.09 24.75
CA TRP A 307 -13.66 3.32 23.69
C TRP A 307 -12.43 4.05 24.22
N ARG A 308 -12.65 5.10 25.03
CA ARG A 308 -11.58 5.86 25.64
C ARG A 308 -10.72 5.03 26.56
N ALA A 309 -11.30 4.21 27.43
CA ALA A 309 -10.55 3.34 28.33
C ALA A 309 -9.69 2.33 27.55
N ALA A 310 -10.24 1.76 26.50
CA ALA A 310 -9.51 0.81 25.65
C ALA A 310 -8.39 1.49 24.84
N PHE A 311 -8.64 2.70 24.29
CA PHE A 311 -7.63 3.49 23.59
C PHE A 311 -6.46 3.87 24.51
N VAL A 312 -6.77 4.27 25.75
CA VAL A 312 -5.76 4.59 26.77
C VAL A 312 -4.91 3.39 27.09
N ALA A 313 -5.52 2.22 27.33
CA ALA A 313 -4.81 0.99 27.67
C ALA A 313 -3.85 0.55 26.54
N ASP A 314 -4.28 0.65 25.29
CA ASP A 314 -3.52 0.13 24.13
C ASP A 314 -2.51 1.15 23.56
N TYR A 315 -2.75 2.44 23.75
CA TYR A 315 -1.97 3.47 23.08
C TYR A 315 -1.10 4.32 23.99
N LEU A 316 -1.52 4.59 25.21
CA LEU A 316 -0.93 5.68 25.97
C LEU A 316 -0.21 5.27 27.24
N ASP A 317 -0.50 4.11 27.80
CA ASP A 317 0.12 3.66 29.06
C ASP A 317 0.11 4.74 30.17
N GLN A 318 -0.83 5.69 30.09
CA GLN A 318 -0.92 6.90 30.92
C GLN A 318 -2.37 7.28 31.18
N GLN A 319 -2.62 8.03 32.26
CA GLN A 319 -3.90 8.71 32.46
C GLN A 319 -4.15 9.76 31.38
N VAL A 320 -5.29 9.65 30.71
CA VAL A 320 -5.69 10.57 29.64
C VAL A 320 -6.71 11.57 30.18
N PRO A 321 -6.56 12.86 29.84
CA PRO A 321 -7.54 13.88 30.19
C PRO A 321 -8.97 13.49 29.77
N ALA A 322 -9.96 13.98 30.49
CA ALA A 322 -11.36 13.70 30.21
C ALA A 322 -11.83 14.34 28.90
N ASP A 323 -11.12 15.33 28.41
CA ASP A 323 -11.42 16.08 27.21
C ASP A 323 -10.49 15.67 26.06
N TRP A 324 -11.08 15.18 24.97
CA TRP A 324 -10.35 14.86 23.74
C TRP A 324 -9.80 16.08 23.02
N CYS A 325 -10.34 17.24 23.30
CA CYS A 325 -9.90 18.52 22.76
C CYS A 325 -8.77 19.15 23.57
N ASP A 326 -8.31 18.47 24.62
CA ASP A 326 -7.15 18.91 25.37
C ASP A 326 -5.94 19.06 24.44
N PRO A 327 -5.37 20.27 24.34
CA PRO A 327 -4.24 20.54 23.44
C PRO A 327 -3.00 19.69 23.75
N GLU A 328 -2.78 19.35 25.01
CA GLU A 328 -1.62 18.55 25.43
C GLU A 328 -1.81 17.10 25.00
N LEU A 329 -3.01 16.54 25.14
CA LEU A 329 -3.36 15.22 24.63
C LEU A 329 -3.18 15.16 23.11
N LYS A 330 -3.72 16.14 22.39
CA LYS A 330 -3.57 16.22 20.94
C LYS A 330 -2.10 16.23 20.52
N GLN A 331 -1.29 17.05 21.17
CA GLN A 331 0.15 17.11 20.88
C GLN A 331 0.88 15.81 21.24
N LEU A 332 0.49 15.13 22.31
CA LEU A 332 1.05 13.82 22.67
C LEU A 332 0.77 12.78 21.60
N LEU A 333 -0.48 12.69 21.13
CA LEU A 333 -0.89 11.75 20.10
C LEU A 333 -0.20 12.01 18.76
N LEU A 334 -0.11 13.27 18.35
CA LEU A 334 0.61 13.67 17.14
C LEU A 334 2.10 13.30 17.21
N ARG A 335 2.75 13.50 18.37
CA ARG A 335 4.14 13.07 18.56
C ARG A 335 4.28 11.55 18.45
N ARG A 336 3.43 10.77 19.14
CA ARG A 336 3.47 9.30 19.11
C ARG A 336 3.22 8.74 17.71
N ALA A 337 2.23 9.26 16.99
CA ALA A 337 1.99 8.87 15.62
C ALA A 337 3.20 9.17 14.73
N SER A 338 3.79 10.37 14.85
CA SER A 338 5.00 10.74 14.14
C SER A 338 6.18 9.81 14.46
N ASP A 339 6.36 9.46 15.74
CA ASP A 339 7.42 8.54 16.17
C ASP A 339 7.20 7.12 15.65
N THR A 340 5.96 6.65 15.60
CA THR A 340 5.60 5.34 15.03
C THR A 340 5.98 5.27 13.55
N ILE A 341 5.61 6.27 12.75
CA ILE A 341 5.96 6.36 11.34
C ILE A 341 7.48 6.43 11.16
N ALA A 342 8.16 7.31 11.91
CA ALA A 342 9.60 7.44 11.83
C ALA A 342 10.32 6.14 12.18
N SER A 343 9.85 5.43 13.20
CA SER A 343 10.38 4.13 13.59
C SER A 343 10.15 3.05 12.53
N ALA A 344 8.97 3.03 11.90
CA ALA A 344 8.68 2.08 10.82
C ALA A 344 9.63 2.29 9.62
N LEU A 345 9.88 3.54 9.22
CA LEU A 345 10.81 3.87 8.15
C LEU A 345 12.27 3.52 8.52
N GLN A 346 12.70 3.82 9.75
CA GLN A 346 14.03 3.45 10.25
C GLN A 346 14.22 1.93 10.27
N ASN A 347 13.25 1.21 10.82
CA ASN A 347 13.27 -0.25 10.83
C ASN A 347 13.38 -0.85 9.42
N THR A 348 12.69 -0.26 8.45
CA THR A 348 12.78 -0.68 7.03
C THR A 348 14.18 -0.46 6.49
N ARG A 349 14.80 0.69 6.75
CA ARG A 349 16.16 0.99 6.30
C ARG A 349 17.19 0.07 6.95
N GLU A 350 17.06 -0.21 8.26
CA GLU A 350 17.91 -1.17 8.96
C GLU A 350 17.76 -2.59 8.41
N TRP A 351 16.53 -3.04 8.19
CA TRP A 351 16.23 -4.34 7.58
C TRP A 351 16.84 -4.47 6.19
N GLU A 352 16.70 -3.47 5.34
CA GLU A 352 17.30 -3.43 4.01
C GLU A 352 18.84 -3.58 4.08
N ALA A 353 19.47 -2.92 5.04
CA ALA A 353 20.92 -3.03 5.25
C ALA A 353 21.36 -4.45 5.66
N THR A 354 20.47 -5.25 6.27
CA THR A 354 20.76 -6.66 6.59
C THR A 354 20.75 -7.54 5.35
N LEU A 355 19.84 -7.26 4.41
CA LEU A 355 19.73 -8.03 3.14
C LEU A 355 20.99 -7.91 2.28
N SER A 356 21.66 -6.76 2.32
CA SER A 356 22.89 -6.51 1.56
C SER A 356 24.12 -7.18 2.14
N LYS A 357 24.05 -7.63 3.41
CA LYS A 357 25.17 -8.27 4.14
C LYS A 357 25.09 -9.80 4.14
N SER A 358 23.95 -10.38 3.79
CA SER A 358 23.79 -11.83 3.73
C SER A 358 24.49 -12.37 2.51
N PRO A 359 25.51 -13.23 2.64
CA PRO A 359 26.11 -13.92 1.49
C PRO A 359 25.04 -14.79 0.84
N LYS A 360 24.93 -14.67 -0.48
CA LYS A 360 24.08 -15.56 -1.29
C LYS A 360 24.72 -16.94 -1.43
#